data_9680584712e765f26777869b960cafef
#
_entry.id   9680584712e765f26777869b960cafef
#
_cell.length_a   1.000
_cell.length_b   1.000
_cell.length_c   1.000
_cell.angle_alpha   90.00
_cell.angle_beta   90.00
_cell.angle_gamma   90.00
#
_symmetry.space_group_name_H-M   'P 1'
#
loop_
_entity.id
_entity.type
_entity.pdbx_description
1 polymer ?
#
loop_
_entity_poly.entity_id
_entity_poly.type
_entity_poly.pdbx_seq_one_letter_code
_entity_poly.pdbx_strand_id
1 'polypeptide(L)'
;MPRFFTNEIDEENICLTGPDAHHVGFSLRMKAGEPLTVCCNGIDYNCNVRSITGDTVYLDLVEKHRCAAEPTVDVTLFQAVPKLDKLEFIVRKSVELGVTRIVPVLTRRCVSRPDSKDFAKKLVRLNKIAEEAAKQSGRGIVPEVAPMVSYKEALAMIKELDRTVLLYEEEGGRSFGDVGFEGVKSIGLVIGSEGGFDKEEAQAAVETGAVQVWLGKRILRCETAPITALSILMFLTNNM
;
A
#
# COMPACT_ATOMS: atom_id res chain seq x y z
N MET A 1 -9.13 -18.73 -2.36
CA MET A 1 -8.09 -19.59 -1.80
C MET A 1 -7.40 -18.80 -0.68
N PRO A 2 -7.22 -19.36 0.52
CA PRO A 2 -6.52 -18.65 1.61
C PRO A 2 -5.09 -18.31 1.21
N ARG A 3 -4.58 -17.16 1.67
CA ARG A 3 -3.27 -16.60 1.30
C ARG A 3 -2.47 -16.25 2.55
N PHE A 4 -1.22 -16.67 2.59
CA PHE A 4 -0.29 -16.48 3.70
C PHE A 4 1.00 -15.85 3.19
N PHE A 5 1.63 -15.00 3.98
CA PHE A 5 2.86 -14.31 3.59
C PHE A 5 4.05 -14.83 4.40
N THR A 6 5.19 -15.01 3.72
CA THR A 6 6.47 -15.32 4.35
C THR A 6 7.59 -14.52 3.69
N ASN A 7 8.66 -14.29 4.44
CA ASN A 7 9.86 -13.62 3.91
C ASN A 7 10.84 -14.63 3.31
N GLU A 8 10.75 -15.90 3.70
CA GLU A 8 11.64 -16.96 3.24
C GLU A 8 10.80 -18.22 2.98
N ILE A 9 11.21 -19.00 2.00
CA ILE A 9 10.56 -20.26 1.66
C ILE A 9 11.59 -21.31 1.30
N ASP A 10 11.47 -22.49 1.94
CA ASP A 10 12.20 -23.68 1.54
C ASP A 10 11.29 -24.49 0.62
N GLU A 11 11.58 -24.49 -0.68
CA GLU A 11 10.73 -25.13 -1.70
C GLU A 11 10.66 -26.65 -1.54
N GLU A 12 11.65 -27.28 -0.88
CA GLU A 12 11.65 -28.73 -0.61
C GLU A 12 10.76 -29.08 0.60
N ASN A 13 10.61 -28.13 1.54
CA ASN A 13 9.85 -28.34 2.78
C ASN A 13 8.97 -27.13 3.13
N ILE A 14 8.03 -26.78 2.26
CA ILE A 14 7.12 -25.65 2.51
C ILE A 14 6.27 -25.97 3.75
N CYS A 15 6.31 -25.08 4.73
CA CYS A 15 5.47 -25.20 5.92
C CYS A 15 5.03 -23.84 6.44
N LEU A 16 3.89 -23.81 7.12
CA LEU A 16 3.42 -22.68 7.91
C LEU A 16 3.53 -23.03 9.39
N THR A 17 3.94 -22.07 10.20
CA THR A 17 4.10 -22.26 11.66
C THR A 17 3.42 -21.12 12.43
N GLY A 18 3.30 -21.27 13.76
CA GLY A 18 2.79 -20.21 14.64
C GLY A 18 1.38 -19.76 14.31
N PRO A 19 1.11 -18.43 14.26
CA PRO A 19 -0.24 -17.89 14.04
C PRO A 19 -0.89 -18.34 12.73
N ASP A 20 -0.12 -18.48 11.65
CA ASP A 20 -0.65 -18.90 10.35
C ASP A 20 -1.04 -20.38 10.36
N ALA A 21 -0.24 -21.26 10.98
CA ALA A 21 -0.62 -22.67 11.17
C ALA A 21 -1.88 -22.81 12.03
N HIS A 22 -1.97 -22.03 13.11
CA HIS A 22 -3.17 -21.98 13.95
C HIS A 22 -4.39 -21.49 13.14
N HIS A 23 -4.21 -20.49 12.28
CA HIS A 23 -5.29 -19.97 11.42
C HIS A 23 -5.78 -21.05 10.46
N VAL A 24 -4.88 -21.78 9.81
CA VAL A 24 -5.22 -22.91 8.91
C VAL A 24 -5.98 -24.00 9.66
N GLY A 25 -5.44 -24.45 10.80
CA GLY A 25 -6.00 -25.61 11.51
C GLY A 25 -7.28 -25.32 12.30
N PHE A 26 -7.34 -24.16 12.99
CA PHE A 26 -8.43 -23.85 13.92
C PHE A 26 -9.49 -22.91 13.35
N SER A 27 -9.06 -21.84 12.65
CA SER A 27 -10.00 -20.83 12.12
C SER A 27 -10.62 -21.32 10.81
N LEU A 28 -9.79 -21.73 9.86
CA LEU A 28 -10.23 -22.22 8.56
C LEU A 28 -10.61 -23.70 8.60
N ARG A 29 -10.11 -24.46 9.58
CA ARG A 29 -10.35 -25.90 9.75
C ARG A 29 -10.04 -26.70 8.48
N MET A 30 -8.96 -26.33 7.81
CA MET A 30 -8.52 -26.97 6.57
C MET A 30 -8.08 -28.42 6.80
N LYS A 31 -8.27 -29.21 5.76
CA LYS A 31 -7.93 -30.65 5.75
C LYS A 31 -6.82 -30.93 4.74
N ALA A 32 -6.19 -32.09 4.86
CA ALA A 32 -5.24 -32.55 3.85
C ALA A 32 -5.90 -32.59 2.46
N GLY A 33 -5.17 -32.12 1.44
CA GLY A 33 -5.61 -31.98 0.07
C GLY A 33 -6.26 -30.62 -0.26
N GLU A 34 -6.60 -29.79 0.73
CA GLU A 34 -7.20 -28.48 0.45
C GLU A 34 -6.16 -27.43 0.01
N PRO A 35 -6.51 -26.59 -0.98
CA PRO A 35 -5.55 -25.65 -1.57
C PRO A 35 -5.42 -24.35 -0.76
N LEU A 36 -4.20 -23.84 -0.70
CA LEU A 36 -3.86 -22.50 -0.20
C LEU A 36 -2.67 -21.92 -0.99
N THR A 37 -2.45 -20.61 -0.87
CA THR A 37 -1.29 -19.94 -1.47
C THR A 37 -0.35 -19.44 -0.38
N VAL A 38 0.95 -19.72 -0.52
CA VAL A 38 2.02 -19.06 0.24
C VAL A 38 2.66 -18.01 -0.67
N CYS A 39 2.76 -16.78 -0.21
CA CYS A 39 3.34 -15.67 -0.96
C CYS A 39 4.71 -15.34 -0.39
N CYS A 40 5.71 -15.32 -1.25
CA CYS A 40 7.07 -14.92 -0.88
C CYS A 40 7.62 -13.97 -1.94
N ASN A 41 7.92 -12.74 -1.55
CA ASN A 41 8.53 -11.72 -2.43
C ASN A 41 7.84 -11.56 -3.80
N GLY A 42 6.51 -11.56 -3.83
CA GLY A 42 5.72 -11.39 -5.06
C GLY A 42 5.61 -12.66 -5.92
N ILE A 43 6.08 -13.79 -5.42
CA ILE A 43 5.85 -15.11 -6.01
C ILE A 43 4.75 -15.81 -5.23
N ASP A 44 3.78 -16.34 -5.93
CA ASP A 44 2.72 -17.18 -5.41
C ASP A 44 3.12 -18.65 -5.53
N TYR A 45 3.14 -19.33 -4.41
CA TYR A 45 3.33 -20.78 -4.29
C TYR A 45 1.97 -21.40 -3.99
N ASN A 46 1.32 -21.93 -5.00
CA ASN A 46 0.06 -22.62 -4.86
C ASN A 46 0.35 -24.04 -4.33
N CYS A 47 -0.18 -24.33 -3.16
CA CYS A 47 0.10 -25.55 -2.42
C CYS A 47 -1.19 -26.25 -2.01
N ASN A 48 -1.09 -27.54 -1.75
CA ASN A 48 -2.10 -28.32 -1.04
C ASN A 48 -1.62 -28.63 0.38
N VAL A 49 -2.51 -28.62 1.35
CA VAL A 49 -2.21 -29.08 2.71
C VAL A 49 -1.84 -30.57 2.66
N ARG A 50 -0.59 -30.92 3.04
CA ARG A 50 -0.14 -32.32 3.18
C ARG A 50 -0.62 -32.90 4.50
N SER A 51 -0.29 -32.24 5.60
CA SER A 51 -0.66 -32.63 6.95
C SER A 51 -0.60 -31.45 7.91
N ILE A 52 -1.33 -31.59 9.01
CA ILE A 52 -1.29 -30.62 10.13
C ILE A 52 -0.84 -31.45 11.36
N THR A 53 0.29 -31.06 11.95
CA THR A 53 0.88 -31.73 13.10
C THR A 53 1.31 -30.72 14.14
N GLY A 54 0.60 -30.68 15.28
CA GLY A 54 0.84 -29.64 16.29
C GLY A 54 0.65 -28.25 15.74
N ASP A 55 1.67 -27.40 15.88
CA ASP A 55 1.68 -26.01 15.42
C ASP A 55 2.30 -25.84 14.02
N THR A 56 2.34 -26.89 13.22
CA THR A 56 2.93 -26.86 11.87
C THR A 56 1.98 -27.42 10.84
N VAL A 57 1.82 -26.71 9.73
CA VAL A 57 1.12 -27.16 8.53
C VAL A 57 2.16 -27.43 7.45
N TYR A 58 2.29 -28.68 7.02
CA TYR A 58 3.16 -29.08 5.92
C TYR A 58 2.38 -29.00 4.61
N LEU A 59 3.06 -28.52 3.57
CA LEU A 59 2.44 -28.21 2.29
C LEU A 59 3.15 -28.93 1.14
N ASP A 60 2.38 -29.37 0.16
CA ASP A 60 2.89 -29.85 -1.12
C ASP A 60 2.77 -28.75 -2.17
N LEU A 61 3.88 -28.38 -2.78
CA LEU A 61 3.89 -27.43 -3.88
C LEU A 61 3.22 -28.02 -5.12
N VAL A 62 2.25 -27.29 -5.67
CA VAL A 62 1.57 -27.66 -6.93
C VAL A 62 2.18 -26.88 -8.09
N GLU A 63 2.26 -25.55 -7.94
CA GLU A 63 2.85 -24.65 -8.93
C GLU A 63 3.35 -23.37 -8.27
N LYS A 64 4.27 -22.67 -8.95
CA LYS A 64 4.71 -21.32 -8.57
C LYS A 64 4.71 -20.39 -9.76
N HIS A 65 4.31 -19.15 -9.52
CA HIS A 65 4.31 -18.11 -10.54
C HIS A 65 4.41 -16.73 -9.92
N ARG A 66 4.78 -15.71 -10.71
CA ARG A 66 4.73 -14.34 -10.26
C ARG A 66 3.28 -13.94 -9.97
N CYS A 67 3.03 -13.28 -8.85
CA CYS A 67 1.68 -12.82 -8.52
C CYS A 67 1.18 -11.82 -9.56
N ALA A 68 0.08 -12.16 -10.22
CA ALA A 68 -0.52 -11.33 -11.28
C ALA A 68 -1.21 -10.07 -10.73
N ALA A 69 -1.50 -10.03 -9.44
CA ALA A 69 -2.13 -8.87 -8.79
C ALA A 69 -1.12 -7.78 -8.38
N GLU A 70 0.18 -7.99 -8.60
CA GLU A 70 1.17 -6.96 -8.32
C GLU A 70 1.28 -5.99 -9.51
N PRO A 71 1.28 -4.66 -9.25
CA PRO A 71 1.47 -3.67 -10.29
C PRO A 71 2.88 -3.75 -10.89
N THR A 72 3.04 -3.27 -12.10
CA THR A 72 4.32 -3.20 -12.80
C THR A 72 5.11 -1.93 -12.48
N VAL A 73 4.52 -1.03 -11.68
CA VAL A 73 5.09 0.24 -11.22
C VAL A 73 5.06 0.31 -9.70
N ASP A 74 6.10 0.89 -9.11
CA ASP A 74 6.15 1.15 -7.68
C ASP A 74 5.41 2.45 -7.35
N VAL A 75 4.38 2.37 -6.52
CA VAL A 75 3.58 3.55 -6.13
C VAL A 75 3.72 3.82 -4.64
N THR A 76 4.32 4.97 -4.32
CA THR A 76 4.39 5.48 -2.95
C THR A 76 3.32 6.54 -2.71
N LEU A 77 2.41 6.27 -1.77
CA LEU A 77 1.42 7.24 -1.31
C LEU A 77 1.97 8.04 -0.13
N PHE A 78 2.28 9.32 -0.33
CA PHE A 78 2.58 10.29 0.73
C PHE A 78 1.27 10.90 1.21
N GLN A 79 0.74 10.37 2.30
CA GLN A 79 -0.55 10.80 2.85
C GLN A 79 -0.36 11.71 4.06
N ALA A 80 -0.76 12.99 3.94
CA ALA A 80 -0.82 13.86 5.12
C ALA A 80 -1.77 13.26 6.18
N VAL A 81 -1.30 13.21 7.43
CA VAL A 81 -2.01 12.51 8.53
C VAL A 81 -3.40 13.10 8.74
N PRO A 82 -4.47 12.35 8.46
CA PRO A 82 -5.84 12.82 8.65
C PRO A 82 -6.30 12.63 10.10
N LYS A 83 -7.46 13.19 10.42
CA LYS A 83 -8.13 12.99 11.71
C LYS A 83 -8.71 11.59 11.84
N LEU A 84 -8.86 11.13 13.09
CA LEU A 84 -9.56 9.90 13.45
C LEU A 84 -9.00 8.64 12.74
N ASP A 85 -9.88 7.74 12.37
CA ASP A 85 -9.54 6.44 11.76
C ASP A 85 -9.50 6.46 10.23
N LYS A 86 -9.54 7.66 9.62
CA LYS A 86 -9.50 7.80 8.16
C LYS A 86 -8.24 7.19 7.53
N LEU A 87 -7.10 7.25 8.25
CA LEU A 87 -5.86 6.64 7.75
C LEU A 87 -5.99 5.12 7.60
N GLU A 88 -6.74 4.45 8.47
CA GLU A 88 -7.00 3.01 8.36
C GLU A 88 -7.80 2.67 7.10
N PHE A 89 -8.82 3.49 6.80
CA PHE A 89 -9.60 3.35 5.58
C PHE A 89 -8.74 3.60 4.33
N ILE A 90 -7.91 4.66 4.36
CA ILE A 90 -6.98 4.99 3.26
C ILE A 90 -6.01 3.83 3.03
N VAL A 91 -5.36 3.30 4.08
CA VAL A 91 -4.43 2.18 3.98
C VAL A 91 -5.12 0.98 3.32
N ARG A 92 -6.27 0.55 3.86
CA ARG A 92 -7.01 -0.59 3.31
C ARG A 92 -7.30 -0.43 1.83
N LYS A 93 -7.89 0.71 1.43
CA LYS A 93 -8.31 0.93 0.05
C LYS A 93 -7.13 1.17 -0.91
N SER A 94 -6.05 1.78 -0.42
CA SER A 94 -4.84 1.96 -1.23
C SER A 94 -4.16 0.63 -1.53
N VAL A 95 -4.12 -0.29 -0.55
CA VAL A 95 -3.59 -1.66 -0.75
C VAL A 95 -4.41 -2.43 -1.78
N GLU A 96 -5.74 -2.39 -1.68
CA GLU A 96 -6.64 -3.00 -2.65
C GLU A 96 -6.42 -2.46 -4.08
N LEU A 97 -6.02 -1.18 -4.20
CA LEU A 97 -5.77 -0.50 -5.47
C LEU A 97 -4.31 -0.57 -5.96
N GLY A 98 -3.45 -1.37 -5.33
CA GLY A 98 -2.11 -1.62 -5.86
C GLY A 98 -1.01 -0.67 -5.36
N VAL A 99 -1.22 0.14 -4.32
CA VAL A 99 -0.11 0.89 -3.70
C VAL A 99 0.99 -0.07 -3.25
N THR A 100 2.27 0.32 -3.39
CA THR A 100 3.39 -0.51 -2.94
C THR A 100 3.99 -0.02 -1.62
N ARG A 101 3.80 1.27 -1.29
CA ARG A 101 4.24 1.87 -0.03
C ARG A 101 3.33 3.02 0.38
N ILE A 102 3.09 3.16 1.68
CA ILE A 102 2.35 4.30 2.25
C ILE A 102 3.23 5.00 3.27
N VAL A 103 3.43 6.30 3.08
CA VAL A 103 4.22 7.16 3.96
C VAL A 103 3.30 8.22 4.58
N PRO A 104 2.95 8.08 5.88
CA PRO A 104 2.23 9.12 6.60
C PRO A 104 3.12 10.35 6.79
N VAL A 105 2.60 11.54 6.49
CA VAL A 105 3.35 12.80 6.48
C VAL A 105 2.73 13.82 7.43
N LEU A 106 3.53 14.48 8.26
CA LEU A 106 3.11 15.63 9.04
C LEU A 106 3.29 16.91 8.23
N THR A 107 2.16 17.52 7.84
CA THR A 107 2.11 18.83 7.16
C THR A 107 1.63 19.92 8.12
N ARG A 108 1.77 21.18 7.74
CA ARG A 108 1.37 22.33 8.57
C ARG A 108 -0.11 22.30 8.94
N ARG A 109 -0.96 21.92 7.99
CA ARG A 109 -2.43 21.91 8.17
C ARG A 109 -2.99 20.59 8.73
N CYS A 110 -2.12 19.64 9.14
CA CYS A 110 -2.56 18.47 9.90
C CYS A 110 -3.10 18.91 11.26
N VAL A 111 -4.36 18.59 11.54
CA VAL A 111 -4.97 18.82 12.85
C VAL A 111 -4.56 17.71 13.83
N SER A 112 -4.50 16.46 13.36
CA SER A 112 -3.97 15.34 14.14
C SER A 112 -2.45 15.37 14.07
N ARG A 113 -1.81 15.52 15.23
CA ARG A 113 -0.34 15.59 15.36
C ARG A 113 0.13 14.63 16.44
N PRO A 114 0.01 13.32 16.22
CA PRO A 114 0.51 12.34 17.18
C PRO A 114 2.02 12.48 17.33
N ASP A 115 2.54 12.24 18.52
CA ASP A 115 3.98 12.09 18.69
C ASP A 115 4.46 10.75 18.08
N SER A 116 5.78 10.59 17.97
CA SER A 116 6.39 9.40 17.37
C SER A 116 6.06 8.11 18.13
N LYS A 117 5.90 8.17 19.44
CA LYS A 117 5.60 7.02 20.30
C LYS A 117 4.14 6.57 20.15
N ASP A 118 3.21 7.51 20.09
CA ASP A 118 1.80 7.21 19.87
C ASP A 118 1.55 6.74 18.43
N PHE A 119 2.26 7.34 17.46
CA PHE A 119 2.17 6.87 16.09
C PHE A 119 2.75 5.47 15.91
N ALA A 120 3.82 5.11 16.62
CA ALA A 120 4.40 3.76 16.56
C ALA A 120 3.39 2.66 16.96
N LYS A 121 2.54 2.92 17.97
CA LYS A 121 1.45 1.99 18.33
C LYS A 121 0.40 1.87 17.21
N LYS A 122 0.05 3.00 16.60
CA LYS A 122 -0.88 3.03 15.46
C LYS A 122 -0.29 2.33 14.23
N LEU A 123 1.01 2.46 14.01
CA LEU A 123 1.72 1.85 12.88
C LEU A 123 1.60 0.33 12.86
N VAL A 124 1.71 -0.33 14.03
CA VAL A 124 1.50 -1.80 14.13
C VAL A 124 0.11 -2.19 13.61
N ARG A 125 -0.93 -1.43 14.00
CA ARG A 125 -2.30 -1.68 13.53
C ARG A 125 -2.46 -1.39 12.03
N LEU A 126 -1.84 -0.33 11.52
CA LEU A 126 -1.89 0.02 10.10
C LEU A 126 -1.24 -1.04 9.22
N ASN A 127 -0.09 -1.59 9.62
CA ASN A 127 0.56 -2.68 8.90
C ASN A 127 -0.27 -3.98 8.94
N LYS A 128 -0.96 -4.27 10.06
CA LYS A 128 -1.90 -5.39 10.12
C LYS A 128 -3.08 -5.20 9.15
N ILE A 129 -3.62 -3.98 9.07
CA ILE A 129 -4.69 -3.65 8.09
C ILE A 129 -4.19 -3.80 6.66
N ALA A 130 -2.95 -3.40 6.37
CA ALA A 130 -2.33 -3.57 5.06
C ALA A 130 -2.20 -5.06 4.70
N GLU A 131 -1.76 -5.89 5.64
CA GLU A 131 -1.65 -7.35 5.47
C GLU A 131 -3.02 -8.00 5.21
N GLU A 132 -4.04 -7.66 6.01
CA GLU A 132 -5.41 -8.16 5.82
C GLU A 132 -5.98 -7.75 4.46
N ALA A 133 -5.75 -6.49 4.03
CA ALA A 133 -6.17 -6.00 2.73
C ALA A 133 -5.43 -6.71 1.58
N ALA A 134 -4.12 -6.96 1.72
CA ALA A 134 -3.33 -7.68 0.75
C ALA A 134 -3.80 -9.15 0.60
N LYS A 135 -4.08 -9.83 1.72
CA LYS A 135 -4.69 -11.18 1.71
C LYS A 135 -6.02 -11.22 0.94
N GLN A 136 -6.89 -10.25 1.23
CA GLN A 136 -8.23 -10.18 0.64
C GLN A 136 -8.20 -9.82 -0.86
N SER A 137 -7.33 -8.88 -1.26
CA SER A 137 -7.22 -8.42 -2.65
C SER A 137 -6.34 -9.30 -3.54
N GLY A 138 -5.77 -10.38 -3.00
CA GLY A 138 -4.97 -11.33 -3.78
C GLY A 138 -3.55 -10.86 -4.07
N ARG A 139 -3.03 -9.84 -3.34
CA ARG A 139 -1.66 -9.35 -3.50
C ARG A 139 -0.64 -10.41 -3.11
N GLY A 140 0.51 -10.42 -3.76
CA GLY A 140 1.66 -11.28 -3.47
C GLY A 140 2.70 -10.63 -2.55
N ILE A 141 2.55 -9.31 -2.31
CA ILE A 141 3.41 -8.51 -1.42
C ILE A 141 2.50 -7.73 -0.47
N VAL A 142 2.86 -7.67 0.80
CA VAL A 142 2.22 -6.77 1.77
C VAL A 142 2.86 -5.38 1.63
N PRO A 143 2.11 -4.34 1.20
CA PRO A 143 2.65 -2.99 1.13
C PRO A 143 3.05 -2.48 2.51
N GLU A 144 4.24 -1.86 2.61
CA GLU A 144 4.71 -1.25 3.83
C GLU A 144 3.90 0.02 4.16
N VAL A 145 3.40 0.14 5.38
CA VAL A 145 3.08 1.43 5.96
C VAL A 145 4.29 1.89 6.76
N ALA A 146 4.97 2.92 6.27
CA ALA A 146 6.20 3.45 6.86
C ALA A 146 5.95 4.23 8.17
N PRO A 147 6.95 4.43 9.01
CA PRO A 147 6.89 5.41 10.08
C PRO A 147 6.50 6.80 9.55
N MET A 148 5.81 7.57 10.39
CA MET A 148 5.43 8.94 10.06
C MET A 148 6.68 9.82 9.92
N VAL A 149 6.72 10.62 8.84
CA VAL A 149 7.81 11.54 8.55
C VAL A 149 7.36 13.00 8.57
N SER A 150 8.31 13.92 8.73
CA SER A 150 8.07 15.34 8.50
C SER A 150 7.89 15.63 7.00
N TYR A 151 7.28 16.76 6.67
CA TYR A 151 7.14 17.18 5.26
C TYR A 151 8.49 17.35 4.57
N LYS A 152 9.51 17.85 5.29
CA LYS A 152 10.88 17.98 4.76
C LYS A 152 11.50 16.63 4.38
N GLU A 153 11.30 15.61 5.20
CA GLU A 153 11.77 14.25 4.90
C GLU A 153 10.99 13.65 3.71
N ALA A 154 9.68 13.89 3.63
CA ALA A 154 8.88 13.48 2.48
C ALA A 154 9.37 14.12 1.18
N LEU A 155 9.72 15.41 1.17
CA LEU A 155 10.30 16.09 0.00
C LEU A 155 11.63 15.46 -0.43
N ALA A 156 12.46 15.02 0.51
CA ALA A 156 13.71 14.31 0.18
C ALA A 156 13.43 12.97 -0.50
N MET A 157 12.43 12.21 -0.02
CA MET A 157 12.02 10.94 -0.64
C MET A 157 11.42 11.13 -2.03
N ILE A 158 10.66 12.20 -2.24
CA ILE A 158 10.04 12.55 -3.53
C ILE A 158 11.09 12.75 -4.62
N LYS A 159 12.25 13.30 -4.30
CA LYS A 159 13.36 13.54 -5.25
C LYS A 159 13.93 12.26 -5.87
N GLU A 160 13.79 11.15 -5.19
CA GLU A 160 14.33 9.85 -5.62
C GLU A 160 13.36 9.09 -6.55
N LEU A 161 12.15 9.63 -6.75
CA LEU A 161 11.14 8.99 -7.59
C LEU A 161 11.17 9.53 -9.02
N ASP A 162 10.88 8.67 -9.99
CA ASP A 162 10.86 9.05 -11.40
C ASP A 162 9.77 10.08 -11.70
N ARG A 163 8.63 9.98 -11.03
CA ARG A 163 7.50 10.89 -11.20
C ARG A 163 6.76 11.09 -9.88
N THR A 164 6.42 12.32 -9.55
CA THR A 164 5.55 12.60 -8.40
C THR A 164 4.40 13.50 -8.81
N VAL A 165 3.21 13.19 -8.32
CA VAL A 165 1.99 13.94 -8.52
C VAL A 165 1.53 14.53 -7.19
N LEU A 166 1.40 15.85 -7.12
CA LEU A 166 0.82 16.57 -5.99
C LEU A 166 -0.64 16.87 -6.29
N LEU A 167 -1.56 16.33 -5.49
CA LEU A 167 -2.96 16.73 -5.57
C LEU A 167 -3.19 18.00 -4.78
N TYR A 168 -3.50 19.06 -5.50
CA TYR A 168 -3.70 20.38 -4.91
C TYR A 168 -4.88 21.08 -5.59
N GLU A 169 -5.77 21.67 -4.78
CA GLU A 169 -7.06 22.18 -5.23
C GLU A 169 -7.01 23.54 -5.90
N GLU A 170 -5.91 24.29 -5.80
CA GLU A 170 -5.81 25.61 -6.44
C GLU A 170 -5.77 25.50 -7.97
N GLU A 171 -6.40 26.47 -8.65
CA GLU A 171 -6.44 26.57 -10.11
C GLU A 171 -5.03 26.65 -10.72
N GLY A 172 -4.85 26.00 -11.86
CA GLY A 172 -3.58 25.98 -12.60
C GLY A 172 -2.85 24.63 -12.61
N GLY A 173 -3.36 23.61 -11.93
CA GLY A 173 -2.86 22.24 -12.04
C GLY A 173 -3.22 21.62 -13.40
N ARG A 174 -2.40 20.67 -13.84
CA ARG A 174 -2.69 19.84 -15.02
C ARG A 174 -3.81 18.84 -14.73
N SER A 175 -4.50 18.38 -15.76
CA SER A 175 -5.32 17.17 -15.64
C SER A 175 -4.42 15.98 -15.34
N PHE A 176 -4.91 15.01 -14.55
CA PHE A 176 -4.15 13.80 -14.25
C PHE A 176 -3.77 13.03 -15.52
N GLY A 177 -4.65 13.03 -16.54
CA GLY A 177 -4.40 12.41 -17.83
C GLY A 177 -3.28 13.06 -18.66
N ASP A 178 -2.92 14.31 -18.34
CA ASP A 178 -1.85 15.05 -19.05
C ASP A 178 -0.46 14.79 -18.42
N VAL A 179 -0.40 14.01 -17.33
CA VAL A 179 0.85 13.58 -16.71
C VAL A 179 1.32 12.32 -17.42
N GLY A 180 2.45 12.40 -18.11
CA GLY A 180 3.04 11.25 -18.79
C GLY A 180 3.65 10.26 -17.79
N PHE A 181 3.25 8.98 -17.90
CA PHE A 181 3.79 7.87 -17.08
C PHE A 181 4.52 6.83 -17.92
N GLU A 182 4.74 7.07 -19.22
CA GLU A 182 5.44 6.15 -20.10
C GLU A 182 6.89 5.95 -19.65
N GLY A 183 7.31 4.70 -19.46
CA GLY A 183 8.65 4.34 -19.00
C GLY A 183 8.95 4.64 -17.53
N VAL A 184 7.99 5.18 -16.77
CA VAL A 184 8.12 5.49 -15.33
C VAL A 184 8.00 4.21 -14.52
N LYS A 185 8.92 3.99 -13.58
CA LYS A 185 8.93 2.80 -12.70
C LYS A 185 8.52 3.11 -11.27
N SER A 186 8.83 4.32 -10.79
CA SER A 186 8.54 4.74 -9.42
C SER A 186 7.72 6.04 -9.41
N ILE A 187 6.57 6.01 -8.74
CA ILE A 187 5.59 7.11 -8.77
C ILE A 187 5.22 7.49 -7.34
N GLY A 188 5.29 8.79 -7.02
CA GLY A 188 4.79 9.38 -5.80
C GLY A 188 3.41 10.00 -5.98
N LEU A 189 2.48 9.73 -5.06
CA LEU A 189 1.22 10.46 -4.92
C LEU A 189 1.23 11.24 -3.62
N VAL A 190 1.14 12.57 -3.66
CA VAL A 190 1.17 13.44 -2.49
C VAL A 190 -0.21 14.01 -2.25
N ILE A 191 -0.80 13.61 -1.11
CA ILE A 191 -2.21 13.90 -0.78
C ILE A 191 -2.27 14.65 0.55
N GLY A 192 -3.04 15.74 0.58
CA GLY A 192 -3.25 16.58 1.77
C GLY A 192 -4.14 15.93 2.83
N SER A 193 -4.13 16.52 4.02
CA SER A 193 -5.12 16.25 5.08
C SER A 193 -6.44 16.99 4.80
N GLU A 194 -7.36 17.03 5.77
CA GLU A 194 -8.62 17.78 5.63
C GLU A 194 -8.42 19.30 5.38
N GLY A 195 -7.28 19.83 5.81
CA GLY A 195 -6.92 21.23 5.59
C GLY A 195 -6.16 21.48 4.28
N GLY A 196 -5.94 20.45 3.46
CA GLY A 196 -5.10 20.55 2.27
C GLY A 196 -3.64 20.83 2.59
N PHE A 197 -2.94 21.48 1.68
CA PHE A 197 -1.57 21.95 1.86
C PHE A 197 -1.54 23.47 2.09
N ASP A 198 -0.54 23.91 2.84
CA ASP A 198 -0.12 25.30 2.84
C ASP A 198 0.50 25.67 1.48
N LYS A 199 0.37 26.93 1.08
CA LYS A 199 0.87 27.41 -0.22
C LYS A 199 2.38 27.20 -0.39
N GLU A 200 3.14 27.44 0.69
CA GLU A 200 4.59 27.24 0.69
C GLU A 200 4.96 25.76 0.63
N GLU A 201 4.16 24.88 1.26
CA GLU A 201 4.34 23.42 1.17
C GLU A 201 4.07 22.92 -0.25
N ALA A 202 2.98 23.36 -0.88
CA ALA A 202 2.69 22.99 -2.26
C ALA A 202 3.78 23.47 -3.22
N GLN A 203 4.22 24.72 -3.07
CA GLN A 203 5.32 25.27 -3.86
C GLN A 203 6.62 24.50 -3.69
N ALA A 204 6.99 24.13 -2.45
CA ALA A 204 8.18 23.33 -2.17
C ALA A 204 8.13 21.95 -2.83
N ALA A 205 6.96 21.30 -2.89
CA ALA A 205 6.80 20.04 -3.61
C ALA A 205 7.02 20.23 -5.13
N VAL A 206 6.46 21.28 -5.71
CA VAL A 206 6.66 21.59 -7.14
C VAL A 206 8.13 21.87 -7.45
N GLU A 207 8.81 22.63 -6.61
CA GLU A 207 10.26 22.91 -6.73
C GLU A 207 11.10 21.63 -6.58
N THR A 208 10.57 20.62 -5.90
CA THR A 208 11.20 19.30 -5.77
C THR A 208 10.99 18.43 -7.02
N GLY A 209 10.11 18.85 -7.95
CA GLY A 209 9.80 18.13 -9.19
C GLY A 209 8.41 17.48 -9.21
N ALA A 210 7.59 17.69 -8.18
CA ALA A 210 6.23 17.19 -8.21
C ALA A 210 5.37 17.97 -9.22
N VAL A 211 4.56 17.25 -10.00
CA VAL A 211 3.60 17.83 -10.92
C VAL A 211 2.31 18.09 -10.17
N GLN A 212 1.89 19.37 -10.10
CA GLN A 212 0.61 19.72 -9.53
C GLN A 212 -0.52 19.27 -10.45
N VAL A 213 -1.47 18.54 -9.86
CA VAL A 213 -2.64 17.98 -10.56
C VAL A 213 -3.91 18.26 -9.78
N TRP A 214 -4.99 18.45 -10.49
CA TRP A 214 -6.32 18.54 -9.92
C TRP A 214 -7.24 17.42 -10.44
N LEU A 215 -8.15 16.96 -9.59
CA LEU A 215 -9.08 15.87 -9.88
C LEU A 215 -10.48 16.36 -10.30
N GLY A 216 -10.55 17.54 -10.91
CA GLY A 216 -11.79 18.14 -11.40
C GLY A 216 -12.38 19.17 -10.43
N LYS A 217 -13.55 19.71 -10.78
CA LYS A 217 -14.17 20.89 -10.13
C LYS A 217 -14.71 20.64 -8.72
N ARG A 218 -14.80 19.39 -8.29
CA ARG A 218 -15.28 19.04 -6.95
C ARG A 218 -14.11 18.82 -6.00
N ILE A 219 -14.16 19.46 -4.84
CA ILE A 219 -13.20 19.20 -3.77
C ILE A 219 -13.49 17.80 -3.20
N LEU A 220 -12.50 16.92 -3.27
CA LEU A 220 -12.58 15.60 -2.70
C LEU A 220 -12.12 15.61 -1.24
N ARG A 221 -12.74 14.78 -0.42
CA ARG A 221 -12.26 14.56 0.95
C ARG A 221 -10.90 13.87 0.95
N CYS A 222 -10.11 14.08 2.00
CA CYS A 222 -8.76 13.53 2.14
C CYS A 222 -8.70 11.98 2.09
N GLU A 223 -9.80 11.30 2.36
CA GLU A 223 -9.94 9.84 2.20
C GLU A 223 -10.41 9.44 0.80
N THR A 224 -11.07 10.33 0.05
CA THR A 224 -11.54 10.06 -1.32
C THR A 224 -10.44 10.34 -2.36
N ALA A 225 -9.65 11.38 -2.14
CA ALA A 225 -8.63 11.81 -3.08
C ALA A 225 -7.58 10.72 -3.39
N PRO A 226 -6.98 10.03 -2.42
CA PRO A 226 -5.99 8.98 -2.69
C PRO A 226 -6.59 7.80 -3.46
N ILE A 227 -7.82 7.40 -3.15
CA ILE A 227 -8.51 6.30 -3.83
C ILE A 227 -8.74 6.66 -5.31
N THR A 228 -9.26 7.87 -5.56
CA THR A 228 -9.47 8.36 -6.92
C THR A 228 -8.16 8.48 -7.70
N ALA A 229 -7.12 9.05 -7.07
CA ALA A 229 -5.81 9.20 -7.70
C ALA A 229 -5.16 7.85 -8.03
N LEU A 230 -5.19 6.90 -7.10
CA LEU A 230 -4.68 5.54 -7.34
C LEU A 230 -5.43 4.83 -8.45
N SER A 231 -6.77 4.89 -8.47
CA SER A 231 -7.57 4.27 -9.54
C SER A 231 -7.21 4.84 -10.91
N ILE A 232 -7.10 6.16 -11.03
CA ILE A 232 -6.71 6.81 -12.29
C ILE A 232 -5.28 6.41 -12.68
N LEU A 233 -4.35 6.41 -11.73
CA LEU A 233 -2.96 6.05 -11.97
C LEU A 233 -2.83 4.61 -12.45
N MET A 234 -3.47 3.65 -11.78
CA MET A 234 -3.44 2.24 -12.17
C MET A 234 -4.05 2.03 -13.56
N PHE A 235 -5.12 2.76 -13.89
CA PHE A 235 -5.69 2.75 -15.25
C PHE A 235 -4.71 3.30 -16.29
N LEU A 236 -4.08 4.45 -16.03
CA LEU A 236 -3.14 5.09 -16.96
C LEU A 236 -1.84 4.29 -17.14
N THR A 237 -1.47 3.46 -16.20
CA THR A 237 -0.27 2.60 -16.23
C THR A 237 -0.57 1.15 -16.61
N ASN A 238 -1.81 0.85 -17.04
CA ASN A 238 -2.28 -0.51 -17.41
C ASN A 238 -2.12 -1.54 -16.29
N ASN A 239 -2.42 -1.15 -15.04
CA ASN A 239 -2.36 -1.98 -13.84
C ASN A 239 -3.74 -2.21 -13.18
N MET A 240 -4.84 -2.00 -13.92
CA MET A 240 -6.21 -2.29 -13.46
C MET A 240 -6.64 -3.67 -13.87
#